data_2db55e4d56d393de26b829121ab3b3f5
#
_entry.id   2db55e4d56d393de26b829121ab3b3f5
#
_cell.length_a   1.000
_cell.length_b   1.000
_cell.length_c   1.000
_cell.angle_alpha   90.00
_cell.angle_beta   90.00
_cell.angle_gamma   90.00
#
_symmetry.space_group_name_H-M   'P 1'
#
loop_
_entity.id
_entity.type
_entity.pdbx_description
1 polymer ?
#
loop_
_entity_poly.entity_id
_entity_poly.type
_entity_poly.pdbx_seq_one_letter_code
_entity_poly.pdbx_strand_id
1 'polypeptide(L)'
;AGMKGANRIGCDAVVTIDADLQQDETKIEEFIDKFDKGYKIVFGIRNDRKTDDFIKKFTALAFYKLMNILGVKMPKNHSDYRLVSKEVLDVLEKFNETDLFLRGFFHEIGYRTASVYFDVKPRKIGNSKFNLVSLTALAVNGITSYSIVPLKLICVLGFVLMFFGFIMGLWTIFAKIFYNDSPDGWATAIILTSFFGGIEIFCMGIVAEYLGQIFREVKHRPRYLIEEELL
;
A
#
# COMPACT_ATOMS: atom_id res chain seq x y z
N ALA A 1 18.38 3.62 5.12
CA ALA A 1 19.77 3.92 5.54
C ALA A 1 19.77 5.12 6.48
N GLY A 2 19.43 6.35 6.04
CA GLY A 2 19.59 7.58 6.82
C GLY A 2 19.01 7.57 8.24
N MET A 3 17.77 7.10 8.43
CA MET A 3 17.16 7.01 9.77
C MET A 3 17.93 6.07 10.72
N LYS A 4 18.43 4.92 10.22
CA LYS A 4 19.24 4.00 11.02
C LYS A 4 20.63 4.56 11.30
N GLY A 5 21.23 5.27 10.34
CA GLY A 5 22.48 5.98 10.54
C GLY A 5 22.36 7.06 11.64
N ALA A 6 21.33 7.89 11.54
CA ALA A 6 21.06 8.93 12.55
C ALA A 6 20.81 8.34 13.96
N ASN A 7 20.13 7.19 14.06
CA ASN A 7 19.95 6.51 15.35
C ASN A 7 21.29 6.06 15.97
N ARG A 8 22.23 5.58 15.15
CA ARG A 8 23.58 5.18 15.63
C ARG A 8 24.40 6.34 16.13
N ILE A 9 24.24 7.54 15.59
CA ILE A 9 24.93 8.77 16.04
C ILE A 9 24.39 9.23 17.41
N GLY A 10 23.24 8.71 17.86
CA GLY A 10 22.66 9.00 19.17
C GLY A 10 21.83 10.27 19.22
N CYS A 11 21.16 10.64 18.12
CA CYS A 11 20.22 11.76 18.08
C CYS A 11 18.92 11.46 18.86
N ASP A 12 18.30 12.49 19.44
CA ASP A 12 17.01 12.35 20.16
C ASP A 12 15.83 12.21 19.21
N ALA A 13 15.91 12.79 18.03
CA ALA A 13 14.90 12.72 16.98
C ALA A 13 15.53 12.93 15.60
N VAL A 14 14.84 12.47 14.57
CA VAL A 14 15.21 12.61 13.15
C VAL A 14 14.07 13.25 12.38
N VAL A 15 14.40 14.27 11.60
CA VAL A 15 13.48 14.85 10.63
C VAL A 15 13.83 14.35 9.23
N THR A 16 12.86 13.81 8.53
CA THR A 16 13.00 13.42 7.11
C THR A 16 12.34 14.47 6.22
N ILE A 17 13.06 14.92 5.22
CA ILE A 17 12.61 15.93 4.25
C ILE A 17 13.03 15.51 2.84
N ASP A 18 12.19 15.76 1.83
CA ASP A 18 12.51 15.47 0.43
C ASP A 18 13.50 16.52 -0.12
N ALA A 19 14.48 16.07 -0.89
CA ALA A 19 15.52 16.94 -1.45
C ALA A 19 15.04 17.80 -2.64
N ASP A 20 13.77 17.73 -3.04
CA ASP A 20 13.22 18.46 -4.19
C ASP A 20 12.77 19.91 -3.85
N LEU A 21 13.00 20.34 -2.63
CA LEU A 21 12.68 21.68 -2.13
C LEU A 21 11.21 22.08 -2.19
N GLN A 22 10.30 21.11 -2.29
CA GLN A 22 8.86 21.34 -2.28
C GLN A 22 8.28 21.47 -0.87
N GLN A 23 8.96 20.95 0.13
CA GLN A 23 8.54 20.99 1.53
C GLN A 23 9.09 22.25 2.22
N ASP A 24 8.30 22.79 3.13
CA ASP A 24 8.66 24.01 3.84
C ASP A 24 9.57 23.69 5.03
N GLU A 25 10.85 23.98 4.87
CA GLU A 25 11.90 23.77 5.87
C GLU A 25 11.68 24.57 7.16
N THR A 26 10.97 25.70 7.10
CA THR A 26 10.68 26.53 8.29
C THR A 26 9.74 25.82 9.27
N LYS A 27 9.04 24.80 8.82
CA LYS A 27 8.17 23.98 9.67
C LYS A 27 8.90 23.04 10.61
N ILE A 28 10.22 22.88 10.46
CA ILE A 28 11.05 22.04 11.36
C ILE A 28 10.92 22.52 12.81
N GLU A 29 10.87 23.82 13.06
CA GLU A 29 10.68 24.36 14.41
C GLU A 29 9.35 23.89 15.02
N GLU A 30 8.26 23.89 14.23
CA GLU A 30 6.96 23.41 14.70
C GLU A 30 6.97 21.90 14.98
N PHE A 31 7.76 21.12 14.24
CA PHE A 31 7.97 19.70 14.54
C PHE A 31 8.66 19.50 15.89
N ILE A 32 9.71 20.29 16.16
CA ILE A 32 10.46 20.24 17.42
C ILE A 32 9.55 20.64 18.59
N ASP A 33 8.77 21.71 18.45
CA ASP A 33 7.78 22.12 19.47
C ASP A 33 6.78 21.02 19.83
N LYS A 34 6.35 20.22 18.84
CA LYS A 34 5.48 19.08 19.10
C LYS A 34 6.23 17.93 19.79
N PHE A 35 7.48 17.69 19.39
CA PHE A 35 8.33 16.68 20.02
C PHE A 35 8.58 17.02 21.50
N ASP A 36 8.86 18.28 21.85
CA ASP A 36 9.05 18.74 23.21
C ASP A 36 7.78 18.61 24.08
N LYS A 37 6.60 18.65 23.44
CA LYS A 37 5.30 18.35 24.08
C LYS A 37 5.03 16.84 24.24
N GLY A 38 6.00 15.99 23.95
CA GLY A 38 5.96 14.55 24.16
C GLY A 38 5.33 13.74 23.04
N TYR A 39 5.12 14.32 21.86
CA TYR A 39 4.73 13.55 20.68
C TYR A 39 5.94 12.84 20.09
N LYS A 40 5.83 11.53 19.84
CA LYS A 40 6.95 10.71 19.38
C LYS A 40 7.07 10.65 17.85
N ILE A 41 5.99 10.91 17.16
CA ILE A 41 5.95 11.02 15.71
C ILE A 41 5.18 12.28 15.34
N VAL A 42 5.75 13.12 14.52
CA VAL A 42 5.07 14.32 13.99
C VAL A 42 5.03 14.22 12.48
N PHE A 43 3.82 14.22 11.92
CA PHE A 43 3.59 14.08 10.49
C PHE A 43 3.43 15.44 9.82
N GLY A 44 4.14 15.66 8.72
CA GLY A 44 3.87 16.76 7.80
C GLY A 44 2.67 16.42 6.91
N ILE A 45 1.63 17.24 6.98
CA ILE A 45 0.43 17.11 6.17
C ILE A 45 0.37 18.26 5.17
N ARG A 46 0.18 17.95 3.91
CA ARG A 46 0.02 18.96 2.86
C ARG A 46 -1.34 19.65 3.00
N ASN A 47 -1.37 20.98 3.08
CA ASN A 47 -2.59 21.76 3.28
C ASN A 47 -3.39 21.69 2.03
N ASP A 48 -3.40 21.74 0.97
CA ASP A 48 -4.39 21.61 -0.10
C ASP A 48 -3.77 21.29 -1.49
N ARG A 49 -4.46 20.43 -2.18
CA ARG A 49 -4.22 20.19 -3.60
C ARG A 49 -5.01 21.20 -4.44
N LYS A 50 -4.95 22.50 -4.12
CA LYS A 50 -5.68 23.53 -4.86
C LYS A 50 -5.25 23.66 -6.32
N THR A 51 -4.02 23.20 -6.62
CA THR A 51 -3.42 23.25 -7.95
C THR A 51 -3.55 21.94 -8.74
N ASP A 52 -4.11 20.88 -8.15
CA ASP A 52 -4.25 19.61 -8.86
C ASP A 52 -5.49 19.62 -9.77
N ASP A 53 -5.31 19.17 -10.99
CA ASP A 53 -6.34 18.97 -12.00
C ASP A 53 -7.47 18.06 -11.46
N PHE A 54 -8.72 18.36 -11.79
CA PHE A 54 -9.91 17.63 -11.28
C PHE A 54 -9.78 16.10 -11.45
N ILE A 55 -9.21 15.65 -12.55
CA ILE A 55 -8.97 14.22 -12.84
C ILE A 55 -7.97 13.63 -11.84
N LYS A 56 -6.88 14.33 -11.51
CA LYS A 56 -5.89 13.88 -10.53
C LYS A 56 -6.45 13.80 -9.12
N LYS A 57 -7.33 14.74 -8.76
CA LYS A 57 -8.00 14.73 -7.45
C LYS A 57 -8.96 13.56 -7.33
N PHE A 58 -9.76 13.30 -8.37
CA PHE A 58 -10.72 12.18 -8.40
C PHE A 58 -10.01 10.81 -8.33
N THR A 59 -8.96 10.61 -9.14
CA THR A 59 -8.19 9.37 -9.14
C THR A 59 -7.49 9.13 -7.80
N ALA A 60 -6.96 10.18 -7.17
CA ALA A 60 -6.36 10.06 -5.84
C ALA A 60 -7.40 9.71 -4.76
N LEU A 61 -8.59 10.31 -4.78
CA LEU A 61 -9.66 9.98 -3.83
C LEU A 61 -10.15 8.55 -4.02
N ALA A 62 -10.34 8.10 -5.27
CA ALA A 62 -10.68 6.71 -5.59
C ALA A 62 -9.61 5.74 -5.10
N PHE A 63 -8.33 6.07 -5.29
CA PHE A 63 -7.20 5.29 -4.79
C PHE A 63 -7.21 5.17 -3.26
N TYR A 64 -7.34 6.27 -2.52
CA TYR A 64 -7.42 6.22 -1.05
C TYR A 64 -8.63 5.43 -0.55
N LYS A 65 -9.78 5.54 -1.24
CA LYS A 65 -10.97 4.77 -0.90
C LYS A 65 -10.74 3.27 -1.13
N LEU A 66 -10.13 2.91 -2.26
CA LEU A 66 -9.78 1.53 -2.58
C LEU A 66 -8.81 0.95 -1.55
N MET A 67 -7.74 1.67 -1.21
CA MET A 67 -6.76 1.26 -0.19
C MET A 67 -7.42 1.02 1.17
N ASN A 68 -8.35 1.90 1.57
CA ASN A 68 -9.11 1.73 2.82
C ASN A 68 -10.00 0.48 2.81
N ILE A 69 -10.70 0.21 1.69
CA ILE A 69 -11.53 -0.99 1.51
C ILE A 69 -10.66 -2.24 1.57
N LEU A 70 -9.47 -2.18 0.98
CA LEU A 70 -8.48 -3.27 0.98
C LEU A 70 -7.72 -3.39 2.31
N GLY A 71 -8.10 -2.64 3.35
CA GLY A 71 -7.57 -2.78 4.71
C GLY A 71 -6.28 -1.99 4.98
N VAL A 72 -5.79 -1.19 4.03
CA VAL A 72 -4.62 -0.34 4.21
C VAL A 72 -5.07 1.04 4.68
N LYS A 73 -4.95 1.32 5.98
CA LYS A 73 -5.29 2.62 6.57
C LYS A 73 -4.21 3.64 6.21
N MET A 74 -4.41 4.38 5.14
CA MET A 74 -3.53 5.48 4.76
C MET A 74 -4.17 6.83 5.11
N PRO A 75 -3.53 7.67 5.93
CA PRO A 75 -3.99 9.03 6.14
C PRO A 75 -3.89 9.85 4.85
N LYS A 76 -4.90 10.69 4.62
CA LYS A 76 -4.94 11.56 3.43
C LYS A 76 -3.83 12.60 3.49
N ASN A 77 -3.24 12.92 2.35
CA ASN A 77 -2.25 14.00 2.17
C ASN A 77 -0.95 13.87 2.99
N HIS A 78 -0.65 12.69 3.55
CA HIS A 78 0.63 12.48 4.23
C HIS A 78 1.81 12.56 3.26
N SER A 79 2.86 13.21 3.71
CA SER A 79 4.16 13.25 3.02
C SER A 79 5.20 12.42 3.80
N ASP A 80 6.36 12.21 3.18
CA ASP A 80 7.50 11.61 3.88
C ASP A 80 8.25 12.64 4.77
N TYR A 81 7.75 13.88 4.84
CA TYR A 81 8.18 14.92 5.76
C TYR A 81 7.63 14.62 7.15
N ARG A 82 8.48 14.21 8.06
CA ARG A 82 8.10 13.81 9.42
C ARG A 82 9.27 13.91 10.38
N LEU A 83 8.95 14.13 11.66
CA LEU A 83 9.86 13.95 12.77
C LEU A 83 9.56 12.61 13.45
N VAL A 84 10.62 11.89 13.79
CA VAL A 84 10.54 10.58 14.45
C VAL A 84 11.50 10.59 15.64
N SER A 85 11.04 10.25 16.84
CA SER A 85 11.86 10.17 18.04
C SER A 85 12.78 8.95 18.04
N LYS A 86 13.83 8.98 18.86
CA LYS A 86 14.77 7.88 19.04
C LYS A 86 14.07 6.58 19.44
N GLU A 87 13.11 6.63 20.36
CA GLU A 87 12.38 5.42 20.78
C GLU A 87 11.66 4.74 19.63
N VAL A 88 11.11 5.51 18.70
CA VAL A 88 10.47 4.99 17.48
C VAL A 88 11.50 4.46 16.50
N LEU A 89 12.69 5.07 16.41
CA LEU A 89 13.79 4.56 15.59
C LEU A 89 14.32 3.23 16.14
N ASP A 90 14.43 3.08 17.46
CA ASP A 90 14.83 1.84 18.12
C ASP A 90 13.83 0.70 17.83
N VAL A 91 12.54 1.04 17.77
CA VAL A 91 11.51 0.08 17.34
C VAL A 91 11.67 -0.26 15.85
N LEU A 92 11.89 0.75 14.99
CA LEU A 92 12.10 0.55 13.56
C LEU A 92 13.29 -0.38 13.26
N GLU A 93 14.32 -0.38 14.08
CA GLU A 93 15.48 -1.28 13.93
C GLU A 93 15.13 -2.76 14.14
N LYS A 94 14.12 -3.06 14.96
CA LYS A 94 13.66 -4.42 15.21
C LYS A 94 12.88 -5.02 14.04
N PHE A 95 12.37 -4.17 13.13
CA PHE A 95 11.66 -4.60 11.94
C PHE A 95 12.64 -4.86 10.80
N ASN A 96 12.82 -6.13 10.47
CA ASN A 96 13.75 -6.59 9.43
C ASN A 96 13.09 -6.85 8.08
N GLU A 97 11.81 -6.49 7.92
CA GLU A 97 11.07 -6.67 6.67
C GLU A 97 11.80 -6.02 5.49
N THR A 98 11.94 -6.75 4.37
CA THR A 98 12.65 -6.27 3.18
C THR A 98 11.93 -5.07 2.54
N ASP A 99 10.60 -5.15 2.42
CA ASP A 99 9.75 -4.14 1.79
C ASP A 99 8.87 -3.40 2.83
N LEU A 100 9.49 -2.85 3.89
CA LEU A 100 8.76 -2.11 4.92
C LEU A 100 8.13 -0.84 4.34
N PHE A 101 6.81 -0.79 4.32
CA PHE A 101 6.04 0.39 3.93
C PHE A 101 6.00 1.40 5.08
N LEU A 102 6.99 2.30 5.14
CA LEU A 102 7.18 3.25 6.24
C LEU A 102 5.95 4.11 6.56
N ARG A 103 5.13 4.44 5.55
CA ARG A 103 3.92 5.26 5.78
C ARG A 103 2.90 4.53 6.64
N GLY A 104 2.68 3.24 6.40
CA GLY A 104 1.82 2.39 7.24
C GLY A 104 2.43 2.15 8.61
N PHE A 105 3.70 1.77 8.64
CA PHE A 105 4.45 1.47 9.86
C PHE A 105 4.28 2.53 10.95
N PHE A 106 4.55 3.80 10.64
CA PHE A 106 4.48 4.89 11.63
C PHE A 106 3.06 5.16 12.16
N HIS A 107 2.03 4.67 11.50
CA HIS A 107 0.64 4.76 11.99
C HIS A 107 0.24 3.58 12.88
N GLU A 108 0.83 2.41 12.65
CA GLU A 108 0.44 1.18 13.35
C GLU A 108 1.16 0.98 14.68
N ILE A 109 2.36 1.54 14.85
CA ILE A 109 3.16 1.32 16.07
C ILE A 109 2.59 1.95 17.34
N GLY A 110 1.50 2.73 17.26
CA GLY A 110 0.70 3.16 18.40
C GLY A 110 1.30 4.26 19.30
N TYR A 111 2.38 4.91 18.90
CA TYR A 111 2.93 6.05 19.64
C TYR A 111 2.07 7.31 19.50
N ARG A 112 2.22 8.25 20.44
CA ARG A 112 1.54 9.56 20.37
C ARG A 112 2.00 10.31 19.14
N THR A 113 1.04 10.67 18.27
CA THR A 113 1.29 11.35 17.01
C THR A 113 0.73 12.77 17.02
N ALA A 114 1.37 13.67 16.30
CA ALA A 114 0.87 15.01 15.99
C ALA A 114 0.99 15.30 14.50
N SER A 115 0.33 16.36 14.05
CA SER A 115 0.39 16.81 12.67
C SER A 115 0.83 18.26 12.58
N VAL A 116 1.66 18.57 11.60
CA VAL A 116 2.07 19.91 11.21
C VAL A 116 1.67 20.11 9.76
N TYR A 117 0.97 21.20 9.49
CA TYR A 117 0.46 21.49 8.16
C TYR A 117 1.42 22.40 7.41
N PHE A 118 1.69 22.12 6.14
CA PHE A 118 2.54 22.93 5.29
C PHE A 118 2.00 23.06 3.87
N ASP A 119 2.35 24.14 3.21
CA ASP A 119 2.02 24.39 1.82
C ASP A 119 3.14 23.85 0.91
N VAL A 120 2.74 23.24 -0.20
CA VAL A 120 3.70 22.67 -1.15
C VAL A 120 4.20 23.78 -2.07
N LYS A 121 5.52 24.02 -2.06
CA LYS A 121 6.17 24.94 -2.98
C LYS A 121 6.21 24.34 -4.41
N PRO A 122 6.08 25.15 -5.45
CA PRO A 122 6.25 24.64 -6.81
C PRO A 122 7.67 24.07 -7.00
N ARG A 123 7.76 22.95 -7.74
CA ARG A 123 9.04 22.28 -7.99
C ARG A 123 9.96 23.23 -8.79
N LYS A 124 11.15 23.48 -8.26
CA LYS A 124 12.13 24.36 -8.90
C LYS A 124 12.94 23.66 -10.00
N ILE A 125 13.16 22.34 -9.89
CA ILE A 125 14.02 21.57 -10.81
C ILE A 125 13.38 20.19 -11.05
N GLY A 126 13.35 19.74 -12.31
CA GLY A 126 12.97 18.40 -12.73
C GLY A 126 11.47 18.18 -12.98
N ASN A 127 11.17 17.11 -13.73
CA ASN A 127 9.80 16.67 -14.02
C ASN A 127 9.43 15.50 -13.12
N SER A 128 8.13 15.36 -12.84
CA SER A 128 7.62 14.20 -12.11
C SER A 128 7.91 12.91 -12.87
N LYS A 129 8.66 12.00 -12.26
CA LYS A 129 8.97 10.67 -12.82
C LYS A 129 7.84 9.63 -12.55
N PHE A 130 6.77 10.04 -11.87
CA PHE A 130 5.66 9.14 -11.57
C PHE A 130 4.81 8.91 -12.83
N ASN A 131 4.92 7.70 -13.36
CA ASN A 131 4.11 7.16 -14.43
C ASN A 131 2.96 6.34 -13.82
N LEU A 132 1.86 6.11 -14.58
CA LEU A 132 0.74 5.25 -14.15
C LEU A 132 1.21 3.85 -13.74
N VAL A 133 2.19 3.29 -14.45
CA VAL A 133 2.80 1.98 -14.12
C VAL A 133 3.48 2.00 -12.75
N SER A 134 4.22 3.07 -12.42
CA SER A 134 4.88 3.19 -11.10
C SER A 134 3.85 3.36 -9.98
N LEU A 135 2.75 4.07 -10.25
CA LEU A 135 1.66 4.24 -9.27
C LEU A 135 0.92 2.94 -9.01
N THR A 136 0.63 2.14 -10.05
CA THR A 136 -0.01 0.83 -9.88
C THR A 136 0.91 -0.16 -9.15
N ALA A 137 2.20 -0.19 -9.48
CA ALA A 137 3.18 -1.02 -8.78
C ALA A 137 3.27 -0.63 -7.29
N LEU A 138 3.30 0.67 -6.97
CA LEU A 138 3.29 1.15 -5.59
C LEU A 138 2.00 0.74 -4.85
N ALA A 139 0.85 0.80 -5.54
CA ALA A 139 -0.43 0.39 -4.99
C ALA A 139 -0.46 -1.11 -4.68
N VAL A 140 -0.05 -1.94 -5.64
CA VAL A 140 0.01 -3.41 -5.48
C VAL A 140 0.93 -3.76 -4.32
N ASN A 141 2.16 -3.23 -4.29
CA ASN A 141 3.10 -3.46 -3.20
C ASN A 141 2.52 -3.01 -1.84
N GLY A 142 1.88 -1.84 -1.77
CA GLY A 142 1.26 -1.36 -0.54
C GLY A 142 0.11 -2.25 -0.06
N ILE A 143 -0.74 -2.74 -0.98
CA ILE A 143 -1.85 -3.63 -0.64
C ILE A 143 -1.34 -4.97 -0.16
N THR A 144 -0.44 -5.59 -0.92
CA THR A 144 0.03 -6.94 -0.63
C THR A 144 0.93 -7.01 0.61
N SER A 145 1.66 -5.92 0.93
CA SER A 145 2.49 -5.85 2.16
C SER A 145 1.66 -5.68 3.45
N TYR A 146 0.48 -5.04 3.38
CA TYR A 146 -0.28 -4.68 4.58
C TYR A 146 -1.67 -5.28 4.65
N SER A 147 -2.13 -5.95 3.62
CA SER A 147 -3.50 -6.45 3.57
C SER A 147 -3.61 -7.86 3.01
N ILE A 148 -4.33 -8.70 3.73
CA ILE A 148 -4.77 -10.04 3.26
C ILE A 148 -6.18 -9.99 2.65
N VAL A 149 -6.79 -8.80 2.54
CA VAL A 149 -8.15 -8.64 2.01
C VAL A 149 -8.29 -9.18 0.58
N PRO A 150 -7.35 -8.96 -0.35
CA PRO A 150 -7.44 -9.54 -1.69
C PRO A 150 -7.54 -11.08 -1.68
N LEU A 151 -6.79 -11.75 -0.80
CA LEU A 151 -6.88 -13.21 -0.66
C LEU A 151 -8.25 -13.65 -0.12
N LYS A 152 -8.81 -12.92 0.85
CA LYS A 152 -10.15 -13.18 1.36
C LYS A 152 -11.22 -12.97 0.28
N LEU A 153 -11.08 -11.95 -0.56
CA LEU A 153 -11.99 -11.70 -1.68
C LEU A 153 -11.96 -12.83 -2.70
N ILE A 154 -10.79 -13.38 -3.00
CA ILE A 154 -10.65 -14.56 -3.87
C ILE A 154 -11.40 -15.76 -3.27
N CYS A 155 -11.23 -16.01 -1.97
CA CYS A 155 -11.95 -17.11 -1.30
C CYS A 155 -13.47 -16.92 -1.38
N VAL A 156 -13.98 -15.70 -1.14
CA VAL A 156 -15.40 -15.39 -1.23
C VAL A 156 -15.90 -15.56 -2.67
N LEU A 157 -15.16 -15.05 -3.65
CA LEU A 157 -15.48 -15.20 -5.07
C LEU A 157 -15.56 -16.68 -5.47
N GLY A 158 -14.54 -17.46 -5.09
CA GLY A 158 -14.52 -18.90 -5.36
C GLY A 158 -15.71 -19.64 -4.75
N PHE A 159 -16.07 -19.29 -3.51
CA PHE A 159 -17.25 -19.87 -2.85
C PHE A 159 -18.55 -19.52 -3.59
N VAL A 160 -18.72 -18.26 -3.99
CA VAL A 160 -19.92 -17.82 -4.75
C VAL A 160 -20.01 -18.54 -6.10
N LEU A 161 -18.90 -18.66 -6.82
CA LEU A 161 -18.85 -19.34 -8.11
C LEU A 161 -19.13 -20.85 -7.96
N MET A 162 -18.57 -21.48 -6.93
CA MET A 162 -18.85 -22.89 -6.61
C MET A 162 -20.34 -23.12 -6.33
N PHE A 163 -20.94 -22.25 -5.52
CA PHE A 163 -22.37 -22.33 -5.19
C PHE A 163 -23.27 -22.12 -6.41
N PHE A 164 -22.92 -21.15 -7.26
CA PHE A 164 -23.63 -20.93 -8.54
C PHE A 164 -23.51 -22.15 -9.47
N GLY A 165 -22.31 -22.70 -9.62
CA GLY A 165 -22.10 -23.92 -10.43
C GLY A 165 -22.87 -25.10 -9.89
N PHE A 166 -22.98 -25.27 -8.58
CA PHE A 166 -23.76 -26.31 -7.95
C PHE A 166 -25.26 -26.17 -8.25
N ILE A 167 -25.81 -24.96 -8.14
CA ILE A 167 -27.21 -24.68 -8.49
C ILE A 167 -27.47 -24.98 -9.97
N MET A 168 -26.60 -24.54 -10.87
CA MET A 168 -26.71 -24.79 -12.30
C MET A 168 -26.63 -26.29 -12.61
N GLY A 169 -25.77 -27.02 -11.93
CA GLY A 169 -25.68 -28.48 -12.05
C GLY A 169 -26.98 -29.20 -11.65
N LEU A 170 -27.53 -28.80 -10.50
CA LEU A 170 -28.82 -29.35 -10.05
C LEU A 170 -29.98 -29.03 -11.05
N TRP A 171 -29.99 -27.78 -11.55
CA TRP A 171 -30.98 -27.39 -12.56
C TRP A 171 -30.86 -28.21 -13.84
N THR A 172 -29.65 -28.46 -14.33
CA THR A 172 -29.41 -29.26 -15.54
C THR A 172 -29.88 -30.70 -15.36
N ILE A 173 -29.64 -31.32 -14.21
CA ILE A 173 -30.12 -32.67 -13.86
C ILE A 173 -31.65 -32.69 -13.82
N PHE A 174 -32.25 -31.70 -13.15
CA PHE A 174 -33.70 -31.57 -13.05
C PHE A 174 -34.36 -31.43 -14.46
N ALA A 175 -33.82 -30.50 -15.27
CA ALA A 175 -34.31 -30.25 -16.63
C ALA A 175 -34.25 -31.54 -17.50
N LYS A 176 -33.17 -32.30 -17.41
CA LYS A 176 -33.01 -33.55 -18.14
C LYS A 176 -34.02 -34.63 -17.72
N ILE A 177 -34.31 -34.73 -16.41
CA ILE A 177 -35.24 -35.76 -15.89
C ILE A 177 -36.69 -35.41 -16.24
N PHE A 178 -37.09 -34.15 -16.13
CA PHE A 178 -38.48 -33.75 -16.23
C PHE A 178 -38.90 -33.24 -17.61
N TYR A 179 -37.98 -32.64 -18.37
CA TYR A 179 -38.31 -32.06 -19.68
C TYR A 179 -37.71 -32.82 -20.86
N ASN A 180 -36.88 -33.83 -20.59
CA ASN A 180 -36.15 -34.63 -21.60
C ASN A 180 -35.40 -33.77 -22.64
N ASP A 181 -35.09 -32.53 -22.24
CA ASP A 181 -34.44 -31.52 -23.06
C ASP A 181 -32.95 -31.50 -22.71
N SER A 182 -32.12 -31.79 -23.71
CA SER A 182 -30.66 -31.61 -23.56
C SER A 182 -30.32 -30.25 -24.17
N PRO A 183 -29.89 -29.28 -23.41
CA PRO A 183 -29.45 -28.03 -24.03
C PRO A 183 -28.35 -28.34 -25.04
N ASP A 184 -28.49 -27.81 -26.25
CA ASP A 184 -27.41 -27.76 -27.26
C ASP A 184 -26.26 -26.94 -26.70
N GLY A 185 -25.42 -27.59 -25.87
CA GLY A 185 -24.59 -26.90 -24.90
C GLY A 185 -23.11 -26.77 -25.24
N TRP A 186 -22.67 -27.17 -26.46
CA TRP A 186 -21.23 -27.14 -26.78
C TRP A 186 -20.63 -25.74 -26.71
N ALA A 187 -21.27 -24.75 -27.32
CA ALA A 187 -20.81 -23.37 -27.29
C ALA A 187 -20.85 -22.79 -25.86
N THR A 188 -21.92 -23.07 -25.12
CA THR A 188 -22.08 -22.65 -23.73
C THR A 188 -21.02 -23.28 -22.83
N ALA A 189 -20.70 -24.56 -23.01
CA ALA A 189 -19.67 -25.25 -22.26
C ALA A 189 -18.28 -24.63 -22.49
N ILE A 190 -17.92 -24.31 -23.74
CA ILE A 190 -16.62 -23.65 -24.05
C ILE A 190 -16.54 -22.25 -23.44
N ILE A 191 -17.60 -21.43 -23.57
CA ILE A 191 -17.63 -20.08 -23.00
C ILE A 191 -17.45 -20.12 -21.47
N LEU A 192 -18.22 -20.98 -20.79
CA LEU A 192 -18.13 -21.13 -19.34
C LEU A 192 -16.76 -21.64 -18.90
N THR A 193 -16.21 -22.65 -19.54
CA THR A 193 -14.89 -23.20 -19.22
C THR A 193 -13.79 -22.16 -19.43
N SER A 194 -13.85 -21.41 -20.54
CA SER A 194 -12.87 -20.35 -20.81
C SER A 194 -12.99 -19.20 -19.83
N PHE A 195 -14.19 -18.80 -19.45
CA PHE A 195 -14.46 -17.74 -18.50
C PHE A 195 -13.96 -18.11 -17.09
N PHE A 196 -14.35 -19.29 -16.59
CA PHE A 196 -13.90 -19.76 -15.28
C PHE A 196 -12.41 -20.05 -15.24
N GLY A 197 -11.84 -20.65 -16.29
CA GLY A 197 -10.40 -20.84 -16.40
C GLY A 197 -9.62 -19.52 -16.39
N GLY A 198 -10.14 -18.49 -17.02
CA GLY A 198 -9.57 -17.14 -16.97
C GLY A 198 -9.58 -16.55 -15.55
N ILE A 199 -10.72 -16.69 -14.83
CA ILE A 199 -10.83 -16.26 -13.43
C ILE A 199 -9.85 -17.04 -12.54
N GLU A 200 -9.72 -18.34 -12.72
CA GLU A 200 -8.82 -19.18 -11.96
C GLU A 200 -7.36 -18.74 -12.12
N ILE A 201 -6.91 -18.53 -13.36
CA ILE A 201 -5.55 -18.02 -13.64
C ILE A 201 -5.33 -16.64 -13.01
N PHE A 202 -6.32 -15.75 -13.08
CA PHE A 202 -6.25 -14.43 -12.44
C PHE A 202 -6.11 -14.54 -10.91
N CYS A 203 -6.90 -15.39 -10.27
CA CYS A 203 -6.80 -15.65 -8.83
C CYS A 203 -5.44 -16.24 -8.45
N MET A 204 -4.90 -17.17 -9.24
CA MET A 204 -3.55 -17.71 -9.06
C MET A 204 -2.49 -16.61 -9.18
N GLY A 205 -2.66 -15.67 -10.10
CA GLY A 205 -1.78 -14.50 -10.22
C GLY A 205 -1.71 -13.65 -8.95
N ILE A 206 -2.86 -13.42 -8.30
CA ILE A 206 -2.88 -12.70 -7.02
C ILE A 206 -2.16 -13.51 -5.93
N VAL A 207 -2.40 -14.81 -5.83
CA VAL A 207 -1.69 -15.68 -4.87
C VAL A 207 -0.18 -15.67 -5.13
N ALA A 208 0.23 -15.71 -6.39
CA ALA A 208 1.64 -15.66 -6.79
C ALA A 208 2.31 -14.35 -6.36
N GLU A 209 1.61 -13.21 -6.37
CA GLU A 209 2.14 -11.94 -5.88
C GLU A 209 2.47 -12.01 -4.37
N TYR A 210 1.59 -12.59 -3.56
CA TYR A 210 1.86 -12.79 -2.12
C TYR A 210 3.01 -13.77 -1.89
N LEU A 211 3.07 -14.87 -2.66
CA LEU A 211 4.19 -15.81 -2.60
C LEU A 211 5.51 -15.12 -2.99
N GLY A 212 5.47 -14.24 -3.98
CA GLY A 212 6.62 -13.43 -4.38
C GLY A 212 7.12 -12.52 -3.25
N GLN A 213 6.23 -11.95 -2.46
CA GLN A 213 6.62 -11.16 -1.28
C GLN A 213 7.23 -12.03 -0.19
N ILE A 214 6.59 -13.16 0.16
CA ILE A 214 7.15 -14.12 1.13
C ILE A 214 8.54 -14.59 0.68
N PHE A 215 8.72 -14.86 -0.60
CA PHE A 215 10.01 -15.26 -1.16
C PHE A 215 11.09 -14.17 -1.00
N ARG A 216 10.75 -12.90 -1.18
CA ARG A 216 11.67 -11.79 -0.93
C ARG A 216 12.05 -11.72 0.55
N GLU A 217 11.06 -11.87 1.44
CA GLU A 217 11.25 -11.77 2.88
C GLU A 217 12.12 -12.92 3.43
N VAL A 218 11.86 -14.15 3.02
CA VAL A 218 12.61 -15.34 3.45
C VAL A 218 14.08 -15.28 3.05
N LYS A 219 14.43 -14.56 1.99
CA LYS A 219 15.83 -14.38 1.57
C LYS A 219 16.66 -13.53 2.53
N HIS A 220 16.04 -12.72 3.41
CA HIS A 220 16.71 -11.84 4.35
C HIS A 220 17.83 -10.98 3.76
N ARG A 221 17.66 -10.55 2.51
CA ARG A 221 18.65 -9.71 1.83
C ARG A 221 18.72 -8.34 2.50
N PRO A 222 19.93 -7.77 2.70
CA PRO A 222 20.05 -6.43 3.29
C PRO A 222 19.36 -5.41 2.37
N ARG A 223 18.60 -4.49 2.97
CA ARG A 223 17.89 -3.43 2.25
C ARG A 223 18.82 -2.45 1.54
N TYR A 224 20.03 -2.29 2.05
CA TYR A 224 21.08 -1.41 1.51
C TYR A 224 22.44 -1.91 1.97
N LEU A 225 23.46 -1.57 1.20
CA LEU A 225 24.85 -1.71 1.57
C LEU A 225 25.43 -0.31 1.76
N ILE A 226 26.22 -0.12 2.80
CA ILE A 226 26.96 1.13 3.04
C ILE A 226 28.32 0.96 2.40
N GLU A 227 28.65 1.79 1.43
CA GLU A 227 29.94 1.78 0.76
C GLU A 227 30.97 2.54 1.61
N GLU A 228 30.60 3.68 2.16
CA GLU A 228 31.44 4.52 2.99
C GLU A 228 30.61 5.25 4.05
N GLU A 229 31.08 5.27 5.28
CA GLU A 229 30.51 6.05 6.39
C GLU A 229 31.44 7.21 6.71
N LEU A 230 31.03 8.42 6.34
CA LEU A 230 31.72 9.68 6.73
C LEU A 230 31.03 10.20 8.00
N LEU A 231 31.57 9.86 9.16
CA LEU A 231 31.12 10.30 10.49
C LEU A 231 32.08 11.36 11.04
#